data_3f3a40dbaea05b24b21bf3b27c47d16a
#
_entry.id   3f3a40dbaea05b24b21bf3b27c47d16a
#
_cell.length_a   1.000
_cell.length_b   1.000
_cell.length_c   1.000
_cell.angle_alpha   90.00
_cell.angle_beta   90.00
_cell.angle_gamma   90.00
#
_symmetry.space_group_name_H-M   'P 1'
#
loop_
_entity.id
_entity.type
_entity.pdbx_description
1 polymer ?
#
loop_
_entity_poly.entity_id
_entity_poly.type
_entity_poly.pdbx_seq_one_letter_code
_entity_poly.pdbx_strand_id
1 'polypeptide(L)'
;EAPCIVASDLTEEQAKAYRLADNKTNELADWDFELLYTELEELKLDFDMSGFGFEDVLDDMELGQVQEDDYEVELPEEPISKRGDIWLLGKHRLMCGDSTSIDDVEKLINGNKIDMVYTDPPYGMNLDTDFSGMKNNLDFAKEKNFTGGKKYDAGIVDDFNPEMISVIMGLNVKETFIWGADYFAEYLPNRNEGSWVVWDKRANGNDDIEEDYSSDKMYGSCFELCWSKNKHKRDIARVKWAGVFGTEQEFDHKRYHPTQKPIKLSSWFLNRYSKENNNILDLFGGSGSTLIACEQLDRICYMMELDE
;
A
#
# COMPACT_ATOMS: atom_id res chain seq x y z
N GLU A 1 -21.49 9.32 -44.23
CA GLU A 1 -22.43 8.36 -43.59
C GLU A 1 -21.58 7.42 -42.75
N ALA A 2 -21.80 7.40 -41.44
CA ALA A 2 -21.14 6.46 -40.53
C ALA A 2 -22.03 5.19 -40.44
N PRO A 3 -21.47 3.98 -40.48
CA PRO A 3 -22.24 2.76 -40.21
C PRO A 3 -22.70 2.81 -38.73
N CYS A 4 -24.02 2.68 -38.53
CA CYS A 4 -24.61 2.66 -37.19
C CYS A 4 -25.27 1.31 -36.95
N ILE A 5 -25.04 0.75 -35.76
CA ILE A 5 -25.79 -0.39 -35.23
C ILE A 5 -26.76 0.17 -34.18
N VAL A 6 -28.06 -0.12 -34.35
CA VAL A 6 -29.08 0.29 -33.39
C VAL A 6 -29.33 -0.88 -32.43
N ALA A 7 -28.89 -0.73 -31.16
CA ALA A 7 -29.17 -1.68 -30.11
C ALA A 7 -30.46 -1.24 -29.38
N SER A 8 -31.60 -1.78 -29.83
CA SER A 8 -32.92 -1.42 -29.28
C SER A 8 -33.38 -2.25 -28.07
N ASP A 9 -32.54 -3.20 -27.67
CA ASP A 9 -32.78 -4.20 -26.64
C ASP A 9 -32.04 -3.91 -25.31
N LEU A 10 -31.29 -2.79 -25.26
CA LEU A 10 -30.56 -2.38 -24.07
C LEU A 10 -31.43 -1.52 -23.16
N THR A 11 -31.34 -1.75 -21.85
CA THR A 11 -31.87 -0.80 -20.84
C THR A 11 -31.03 0.48 -20.87
N GLU A 12 -31.49 1.54 -20.18
CA GLU A 12 -30.80 2.82 -20.12
C GLU A 12 -29.42 2.65 -19.42
N GLU A 13 -29.34 1.82 -18.37
CA GLU A 13 -28.13 1.47 -17.66
C GLU A 13 -27.14 0.68 -18.55
N GLN A 14 -27.64 -0.32 -19.28
CA GLN A 14 -26.84 -1.08 -20.22
C GLN A 14 -26.30 -0.21 -21.36
N ALA A 15 -27.07 0.77 -21.83
CA ALA A 15 -26.62 1.73 -22.84
C ALA A 15 -25.51 2.67 -22.31
N LYS A 16 -25.59 3.10 -21.03
CA LYS A 16 -24.53 3.85 -20.35
C LYS A 16 -23.26 3.00 -20.22
N ALA A 17 -23.39 1.77 -19.70
CA ALA A 17 -22.28 0.83 -19.55
C ALA A 17 -21.57 0.55 -20.88
N TYR A 18 -22.33 0.34 -21.95
CA TYR A 18 -21.79 0.13 -23.28
C TYR A 18 -20.98 1.34 -23.80
N ARG A 19 -21.48 2.56 -23.59
CA ARG A 19 -20.76 3.79 -23.98
C ARG A 19 -19.43 3.95 -23.23
N LEU A 20 -19.44 3.64 -21.92
CA LEU A 20 -18.21 3.68 -21.10
C LEU A 20 -17.21 2.64 -21.57
N ALA A 21 -17.65 1.42 -21.84
CA ALA A 21 -16.78 0.35 -22.35
C ALA A 21 -16.23 0.67 -23.75
N ASP A 22 -17.03 1.25 -24.63
CA ASP A 22 -16.61 1.67 -25.98
C ASP A 22 -15.56 2.77 -25.92
N ASN A 23 -15.73 3.74 -25.02
CA ASN A 23 -14.73 4.79 -24.77
C ASN A 23 -13.45 4.23 -24.15
N LYS A 24 -13.54 3.22 -23.27
CA LYS A 24 -12.36 2.56 -22.67
C LYS A 24 -11.49 1.84 -23.73
N THR A 25 -12.09 1.37 -24.82
CA THR A 25 -11.33 0.77 -25.93
C THR A 25 -10.66 1.79 -26.84
N ASN A 26 -10.97 3.06 -26.69
CA ASN A 26 -10.41 4.16 -27.47
C ASN A 26 -9.27 4.83 -26.63
N GLU A 27 -8.10 4.21 -26.62
CA GLU A 27 -6.90 4.60 -25.85
C GLU A 27 -6.37 6.02 -26.12
N LEU A 28 -7.07 6.81 -26.95
CA LEU A 28 -6.70 8.18 -27.35
C LEU A 28 -7.56 9.27 -26.69
N ALA A 29 -8.47 8.91 -25.79
CA ALA A 29 -9.34 9.88 -25.11
C ALA A 29 -8.92 10.01 -23.63
N ASP A 30 -8.58 11.21 -23.20
CA ASP A 30 -8.41 11.53 -21.79
C ASP A 30 -9.75 11.35 -21.05
N TRP A 31 -9.74 10.64 -19.94
CA TRP A 31 -10.91 10.47 -19.09
C TRP A 31 -11.13 11.71 -18.23
N ASP A 32 -12.35 12.24 -18.24
CA ASP A 32 -12.80 13.12 -17.18
C ASP A 32 -13.17 12.25 -15.96
N PHE A 33 -12.24 12.10 -15.03
CA PHE A 33 -12.39 11.20 -13.88
C PHE A 33 -13.51 11.64 -12.93
N GLU A 34 -13.80 12.93 -12.77
CA GLU A 34 -14.92 13.39 -11.93
C GLU A 34 -16.25 12.91 -12.51
N LEU A 35 -16.41 13.04 -13.83
CA LEU A 35 -17.62 12.58 -14.51
C LEU A 35 -17.69 11.06 -14.53
N LEU A 36 -16.56 10.38 -14.78
CA LEU A 36 -16.48 8.92 -14.80
C LEU A 36 -16.88 8.32 -13.44
N TYR A 37 -16.35 8.85 -12.34
CA TYR A 37 -16.70 8.41 -10.99
C TYR A 37 -18.19 8.60 -10.71
N THR A 38 -18.75 9.74 -11.06
CA THR A 38 -20.18 10.00 -10.88
C THR A 38 -21.05 8.97 -11.65
N GLU A 39 -20.69 8.67 -12.90
CA GLU A 39 -21.44 7.70 -13.72
C GLU A 39 -21.26 6.26 -13.21
N LEU A 40 -20.07 5.90 -12.71
CA LEU A 40 -19.83 4.57 -12.13
C LEU A 40 -20.57 4.39 -10.80
N GLU A 41 -20.64 5.40 -9.93
CA GLU A 41 -21.43 5.35 -8.71
C GLU A 41 -22.92 5.13 -9.00
N GLU A 42 -23.46 5.82 -9.99
CA GLU A 42 -24.86 5.61 -10.40
C GLU A 42 -25.09 4.19 -10.92
N LEU A 43 -24.13 3.62 -11.65
CA LEU A 43 -24.24 2.27 -12.22
C LEU A 43 -24.01 1.16 -11.20
N LYS A 44 -23.16 1.37 -10.19
CA LYS A 44 -22.79 0.40 -9.15
C LYS A 44 -24.00 -0.16 -8.40
N LEU A 45 -25.10 0.60 -8.31
CA LEU A 45 -26.32 0.19 -7.62
C LEU A 45 -27.06 -0.95 -8.35
N ASP A 46 -26.98 -1.01 -9.68
CA ASP A 46 -27.82 -1.88 -10.50
C ASP A 46 -27.00 -2.73 -11.50
N PHE A 47 -25.67 -2.49 -11.67
CA PHE A 47 -24.89 -3.13 -12.69
C PHE A 47 -23.40 -3.33 -12.27
N ASP A 48 -22.89 -4.54 -12.48
CA ASP A 48 -21.49 -4.86 -12.22
C ASP A 48 -20.61 -4.42 -13.39
N MET A 49 -19.77 -3.40 -13.19
CA MET A 49 -18.86 -2.85 -14.20
C MET A 49 -17.48 -3.50 -14.20
N SER A 50 -17.16 -4.42 -13.27
CA SER A 50 -15.85 -5.07 -13.17
C SER A 50 -15.49 -5.84 -14.45
N GLY A 51 -16.48 -6.52 -15.06
CA GLY A 51 -16.28 -7.26 -16.30
C GLY A 51 -15.99 -6.40 -17.56
N PHE A 52 -16.00 -5.06 -17.43
CA PHE A 52 -15.78 -4.12 -18.54
C PHE A 52 -14.43 -3.41 -18.47
N GLY A 53 -13.53 -3.84 -17.59
CA GLY A 53 -12.17 -3.31 -17.46
C GLY A 53 -12.08 -2.04 -16.60
N PHE A 54 -13.09 -1.79 -15.74
CA PHE A 54 -13.08 -0.71 -14.75
C PHE A 54 -12.71 -1.20 -13.35
N GLU A 55 -12.14 -2.40 -13.21
CA GLU A 55 -11.74 -2.97 -11.92
C GLU A 55 -10.84 -2.02 -11.15
N ASP A 56 -9.78 -1.51 -11.80
CA ASP A 56 -8.81 -0.60 -11.16
C ASP A 56 -9.46 0.76 -10.78
N VAL A 57 -10.37 1.26 -11.60
CA VAL A 57 -11.08 2.52 -11.35
C VAL A 57 -12.09 2.37 -10.20
N LEU A 58 -12.78 1.25 -10.14
CA LEU A 58 -13.70 0.94 -9.04
C LEU A 58 -12.94 0.73 -7.73
N ASP A 59 -11.78 0.10 -7.79
CA ASP A 59 -10.89 -0.03 -6.64
C ASP A 59 -10.43 1.34 -6.14
N ASP A 60 -10.06 2.28 -7.02
CA ASP A 60 -9.70 3.65 -6.65
C ASP A 60 -10.87 4.44 -6.03
N MET A 61 -12.10 4.23 -6.49
CA MET A 61 -13.30 4.82 -5.90
C MET A 61 -13.57 4.26 -4.49
N GLU A 62 -13.31 2.97 -4.25
CA GLU A 62 -13.47 2.33 -2.95
C GLU A 62 -12.36 2.72 -1.96
N LEU A 63 -11.23 3.20 -2.45
CA LEU A 63 -10.11 3.64 -1.63
C LEU A 63 -10.41 4.88 -0.78
N GLY A 64 -11.59 5.50 -0.92
CA GLY A 64 -12.01 6.66 -0.15
C GLY A 64 -10.96 7.79 -0.15
N GLN A 65 -11.36 9.02 -0.22
CA GLN A 65 -10.42 10.12 0.01
C GLN A 65 -10.04 10.14 1.49
N VAL A 66 -8.77 9.79 1.77
CA VAL A 66 -8.18 10.00 3.09
C VAL A 66 -8.18 11.49 3.35
N GLN A 67 -8.99 11.95 4.30
CA GLN A 67 -8.75 13.25 4.89
C GLN A 67 -7.65 13.09 5.94
N GLU A 68 -6.44 13.56 5.64
CA GLU A 68 -5.44 13.75 6.67
C GLU A 68 -5.96 14.83 7.63
N ASP A 69 -5.88 14.55 8.92
CA ASP A 69 -6.09 15.60 9.89
C ASP A 69 -4.82 16.50 9.96
N ASP A 70 -5.02 17.80 10.10
CA ASP A 70 -3.95 18.79 10.25
C ASP A 70 -3.31 18.75 11.65
N TYR A 71 -3.36 17.59 12.33
CA TYR A 71 -2.87 17.45 13.69
C TYR A 71 -1.34 17.32 13.70
N GLU A 72 -0.64 18.36 14.14
CA GLU A 72 0.79 18.31 14.42
C GLU A 72 1.01 17.68 15.81
N VAL A 73 1.57 16.47 15.82
CA VAL A 73 1.96 15.79 17.04
C VAL A 73 3.28 16.38 17.51
N GLU A 74 3.30 17.03 18.69
CA GLU A 74 4.55 17.24 19.43
C GLU A 74 4.89 15.91 20.12
N LEU A 75 5.96 15.27 19.68
CA LEU A 75 6.45 14.05 20.33
C LEU A 75 6.88 14.39 21.77
N PRO A 76 6.44 13.63 22.78
CA PRO A 76 6.89 13.83 24.15
C PRO A 76 8.41 13.59 24.24
N GLU A 77 9.09 14.33 25.13
CA GLU A 77 10.53 14.16 25.38
C GLU A 77 10.88 12.76 25.90
N GLU A 78 9.96 12.11 26.61
CA GLU A 78 10.07 10.71 27.03
C GLU A 78 8.93 9.90 26.43
N PRO A 79 9.20 8.68 25.91
CA PRO A 79 8.16 7.81 25.39
C PRO A 79 7.09 7.51 26.44
N ILE A 80 5.82 7.54 26.02
CA ILE A 80 4.70 7.17 26.89
C ILE A 80 4.51 5.67 26.88
N SER A 81 4.71 5.04 25.72
CA SER A 81 4.60 3.60 25.52
C SER A 81 5.79 2.87 26.11
N LYS A 82 5.57 1.65 26.55
CA LYS A 82 6.61 0.73 27.03
C LYS A 82 6.42 -0.64 26.41
N ARG A 83 7.51 -1.36 26.24
CA ARG A 83 7.47 -2.72 25.74
C ARG A 83 6.45 -3.59 26.50
N GLY A 84 5.56 -4.20 25.76
CA GLY A 84 4.45 -4.99 26.28
C GLY A 84 3.14 -4.23 26.43
N ASP A 85 3.11 -2.92 26.24
CA ASP A 85 1.87 -2.14 26.25
C ASP A 85 1.03 -2.42 25.00
N ILE A 86 -0.29 -2.42 25.19
CA ILE A 86 -1.27 -2.58 24.11
C ILE A 86 -2.23 -1.39 24.14
N TRP A 87 -2.30 -0.70 23.02
CA TRP A 87 -3.22 0.39 22.76
C TRP A 87 -4.42 -0.08 21.97
N LEU A 88 -5.63 0.31 22.39
CA LEU A 88 -6.86 0.08 21.67
C LEU A 88 -7.23 1.35 20.91
N LEU A 89 -7.15 1.30 19.60
CA LEU A 89 -7.47 2.40 18.69
C LEU A 89 -8.79 2.07 17.98
N GLY A 90 -9.92 2.44 18.61
CA GLY A 90 -11.23 2.00 18.16
C GLY A 90 -11.34 0.46 18.14
N LYS A 91 -11.47 -0.12 16.96
CA LYS A 91 -11.53 -1.58 16.74
C LYS A 91 -10.15 -2.25 16.60
N HIS A 92 -9.09 -1.45 16.46
CA HIS A 92 -7.73 -1.94 16.22
C HIS A 92 -6.94 -2.15 17.51
N ARG A 93 -5.85 -2.92 17.40
CA ARG A 93 -4.91 -3.16 18.50
C ARG A 93 -3.50 -2.83 18.01
N LEU A 94 -2.80 -1.97 18.75
CA LEU A 94 -1.40 -1.64 18.54
C LEU A 94 -0.61 -2.07 19.77
N MET A 95 0.49 -2.79 19.58
CA MET A 95 1.36 -3.24 20.66
C MET A 95 2.78 -2.74 20.46
N CYS A 96 3.37 -2.18 21.51
CA CYS A 96 4.82 -2.02 21.59
C CYS A 96 5.42 -3.37 21.98
N GLY A 97 6.06 -4.09 21.02
CA GLY A 97 6.47 -5.48 21.23
C GLY A 97 7.53 -5.97 20.25
N ASP A 98 7.95 -7.21 20.45
CA ASP A 98 8.98 -7.86 19.64
C ASP A 98 8.34 -8.87 18.67
N SER A 99 8.41 -8.58 17.40
CA SER A 99 7.85 -9.41 16.32
C SER A 99 8.53 -10.77 16.15
N THR A 100 9.67 -10.99 16.79
CA THR A 100 10.34 -12.30 16.86
C THR A 100 9.88 -13.12 18.07
N SER A 101 9.12 -12.51 18.99
CA SER A 101 8.57 -13.17 20.19
C SER A 101 7.16 -13.71 19.89
N ILE A 102 7.01 -15.02 19.89
CA ILE A 102 5.68 -15.64 19.73
C ILE A 102 4.73 -15.24 20.85
N ASP A 103 5.24 -15.05 22.08
CA ASP A 103 4.43 -14.66 23.25
C ASP A 103 3.85 -13.24 23.06
N ASP A 104 4.63 -12.31 22.52
CA ASP A 104 4.18 -10.95 22.22
C ASP A 104 3.13 -10.98 21.10
N VAL A 105 3.35 -11.78 20.05
CA VAL A 105 2.41 -11.92 18.93
C VAL A 105 1.10 -12.56 19.41
N GLU A 106 1.15 -13.60 20.24
CA GLU A 106 -0.04 -14.23 20.82
C GLU A 106 -0.81 -13.24 21.74
N LYS A 107 -0.08 -12.43 22.52
CA LYS A 107 -0.66 -11.38 23.35
C LYS A 107 -1.35 -10.30 22.51
N LEU A 108 -0.73 -9.87 21.39
CA LEU A 108 -1.34 -8.92 20.46
C LEU A 108 -2.63 -9.50 19.87
N ILE A 109 -2.58 -10.71 19.33
CA ILE A 109 -3.71 -11.41 18.68
C ILE A 109 -4.83 -11.69 19.68
N ASN A 110 -4.49 -11.99 20.94
CA ASN A 110 -5.44 -12.23 22.04
C ASN A 110 -6.50 -13.28 21.70
N GLY A 111 -6.09 -14.38 21.08
CA GLY A 111 -6.97 -15.49 20.71
C GLY A 111 -7.90 -15.23 19.52
N ASN A 112 -7.80 -14.10 18.85
CA ASN A 112 -8.57 -13.83 17.65
C ASN A 112 -7.96 -14.57 16.45
N LYS A 113 -8.82 -14.95 15.50
CA LYS A 113 -8.36 -15.52 14.25
C LYS A 113 -7.82 -14.42 13.34
N ILE A 114 -6.62 -14.59 12.84
CA ILE A 114 -6.06 -13.70 11.80
C ILE A 114 -6.44 -14.25 10.42
N ASP A 115 -6.96 -13.38 9.57
CA ASP A 115 -7.40 -13.72 8.22
C ASP A 115 -6.32 -13.43 7.18
N MET A 116 -5.49 -12.38 7.41
CA MET A 116 -4.40 -12.00 6.53
C MET A 116 -3.21 -11.47 7.34
N VAL A 117 -2.00 -11.81 6.92
CA VAL A 117 -0.76 -11.14 7.33
C VAL A 117 -0.30 -10.26 6.16
N TYR A 118 -0.07 -8.99 6.43
CA TYR A 118 0.49 -8.05 5.48
C TYR A 118 1.53 -7.20 6.21
N THR A 119 2.81 -7.36 5.88
CA THR A 119 3.88 -6.87 6.75
C THR A 119 5.16 -6.55 6.00
N ASP A 120 5.92 -5.58 6.53
CA ASP A 120 7.14 -5.03 5.94
C ASP A 120 8.32 -5.11 6.94
N PRO A 121 8.94 -6.29 7.09
CA PRO A 121 10.03 -6.48 8.05
C PRO A 121 11.30 -5.75 7.64
N PRO A 122 12.26 -5.54 8.57
CA PRO A 122 13.59 -5.06 8.22
C PRO A 122 14.31 -6.03 7.27
N TYR A 123 15.03 -5.49 6.27
CA TYR A 123 15.69 -6.31 5.24
C TYR A 123 17.16 -6.60 5.52
N GLY A 124 17.77 -5.95 6.52
CA GLY A 124 19.19 -6.07 6.83
C GLY A 124 20.09 -5.32 5.83
N MET A 125 19.57 -4.26 5.23
CA MET A 125 20.28 -3.50 4.19
C MET A 125 21.26 -2.46 4.76
N ASN A 126 21.29 -2.24 6.09
CA ASN A 126 21.99 -1.12 6.74
C ASN A 126 21.64 0.23 6.09
N LEU A 127 20.36 0.52 5.98
CA LEU A 127 19.85 1.70 5.29
C LEU A 127 20.41 2.98 5.94
N ASP A 128 21.10 3.80 5.16
CA ASP A 128 21.47 5.14 5.60
C ASP A 128 20.25 6.04 5.60
N THR A 129 19.79 6.43 6.80
CA THR A 129 18.60 7.28 7.01
C THR A 129 18.92 8.77 7.05
N ASP A 130 20.21 9.16 6.88
CA ASP A 130 20.63 10.56 6.78
C ASP A 130 20.57 11.07 5.34
N PHE A 131 19.41 11.54 4.94
CA PHE A 131 19.22 12.19 3.64
C PHE A 131 19.58 13.68 3.63
N SER A 132 20.06 14.25 4.75
CA SER A 132 20.40 15.69 4.86
C SER A 132 21.54 16.11 3.92
N GLY A 133 22.39 15.15 3.53
CA GLY A 133 23.48 15.36 2.58
C GLY A 133 23.03 15.43 1.11
N MET A 134 21.79 15.09 0.79
CA MET A 134 21.25 15.17 -0.57
C MET A 134 20.93 16.62 -0.94
N LYS A 135 21.96 17.46 -1.00
CA LYS A 135 21.84 18.86 -1.40
C LYS A 135 22.04 19.01 -2.91
N ASN A 136 21.01 19.52 -3.58
CA ASN A 136 21.08 20.44 -4.74
C ASN A 136 21.94 20.09 -5.96
N ASN A 137 22.40 18.87 -6.16
CA ASN A 137 23.16 18.49 -7.35
C ASN A 137 22.29 17.97 -8.51
N LEU A 138 21.01 17.91 -8.34
CA LEU A 138 20.07 17.47 -9.36
C LEU A 138 19.33 18.70 -9.91
N ASP A 139 19.39 18.91 -11.22
CA ASP A 139 18.81 20.10 -11.87
C ASP A 139 17.31 20.23 -11.64
N PHE A 140 16.58 19.11 -11.50
CA PHE A 140 15.14 19.11 -11.15
C PHE A 140 14.85 19.63 -9.72
N ALA A 141 15.77 19.44 -8.77
CA ALA A 141 15.60 19.95 -7.40
C ALA A 141 15.56 21.49 -7.36
N LYS A 142 16.18 22.15 -8.33
CA LYS A 142 16.15 23.60 -8.47
C LYS A 142 14.81 24.09 -9.04
N GLU A 143 14.20 23.32 -9.92
CA GLU A 143 12.89 23.65 -10.51
C GLU A 143 11.73 23.48 -9.53
N LYS A 144 11.83 22.51 -8.60
CA LYS A 144 10.76 22.17 -7.63
C LYS A 144 10.94 22.74 -6.22
N ASN A 145 11.86 23.70 -6.01
CA ASN A 145 12.15 24.28 -4.68
C ASN A 145 12.45 23.22 -3.59
N PHE A 146 13.13 22.15 -3.95
CA PHE A 146 13.49 21.08 -3.02
C PHE A 146 14.40 21.62 -1.90
N THR A 147 13.92 21.58 -0.67
CA THR A 147 14.61 22.17 0.50
C THR A 147 15.68 21.27 1.11
N GLY A 148 15.93 20.10 0.53
CA GLY A 148 16.89 19.10 1.02
C GLY A 148 16.19 17.93 1.73
N GLY A 149 16.87 16.78 1.80
CA GLY A 149 16.35 15.61 2.52
C GLY A 149 16.30 15.85 4.02
N LYS A 150 15.36 15.22 4.69
CA LYS A 150 15.31 15.18 6.16
C LYS A 150 16.34 14.17 6.68
N LYS A 151 16.88 14.45 7.87
CA LYS A 151 17.55 13.45 8.67
C LYS A 151 16.48 12.82 9.55
N TYR A 152 16.30 11.53 9.42
CA TYR A 152 15.50 10.77 10.37
C TYR A 152 16.41 10.30 11.49
N ASP A 153 15.94 10.36 12.71
CA ASP A 153 16.74 9.93 13.86
C ASP A 153 17.13 8.47 13.72
N ALA A 154 18.38 8.17 14.15
CA ALA A 154 19.01 6.86 13.97
C ALA A 154 18.44 5.84 14.97
N GLY A 155 17.15 5.50 14.84
CA GLY A 155 16.48 4.52 15.69
C GLY A 155 15.95 3.31 14.91
N ILE A 156 16.11 3.32 13.58
CA ILE A 156 15.59 2.21 12.77
C ILE A 156 16.56 1.03 12.89
N VAL A 157 16.10 0.01 13.60
CA VAL A 157 16.77 -1.29 13.62
C VAL A 157 16.48 -1.99 12.30
N ASP A 158 17.42 -1.90 11.34
CA ASP A 158 17.34 -2.61 10.05
C ASP A 158 18.03 -3.99 10.13
N ASP A 159 18.05 -4.60 11.30
CA ASP A 159 18.63 -5.92 11.50
C ASP A 159 17.62 -7.01 11.13
N PHE A 160 17.94 -7.76 10.07
CA PHE A 160 17.14 -8.92 9.71
C PHE A 160 17.33 -10.05 10.73
N ASN A 161 16.23 -10.52 11.31
CA ASN A 161 16.22 -11.71 12.15
C ASN A 161 15.32 -12.80 11.52
N PRO A 162 15.88 -13.95 11.07
CA PRO A 162 15.09 -15.01 10.42
C PRO A 162 14.03 -15.65 11.36
N GLU A 163 14.11 -15.47 12.67
CA GLU A 163 13.11 -15.96 13.60
C GLU A 163 11.73 -15.37 13.32
N MET A 164 11.65 -14.11 12.87
CA MET A 164 10.39 -13.49 12.48
C MET A 164 9.64 -14.28 11.40
N ILE A 165 10.36 -14.85 10.43
CA ILE A 165 9.75 -15.68 9.37
C ILE A 165 9.16 -16.96 10.00
N SER A 166 9.85 -17.55 10.96
CA SER A 166 9.35 -18.73 11.67
C SER A 166 8.08 -18.40 12.44
N VAL A 167 8.02 -17.25 13.11
CA VAL A 167 6.84 -16.77 13.83
C VAL A 167 5.67 -16.57 12.85
N ILE A 168 5.87 -15.81 11.77
CA ILE A 168 4.83 -15.56 10.76
C ILE A 168 4.30 -16.87 10.16
N MET A 169 5.19 -17.79 9.79
CA MET A 169 4.78 -19.08 9.20
C MET A 169 4.06 -19.96 10.20
N GLY A 170 4.44 -19.90 11.48
CA GLY A 170 3.82 -20.64 12.59
C GLY A 170 2.37 -20.26 12.84
N LEU A 171 1.96 -19.04 12.56
CA LEU A 171 0.57 -18.58 12.64
C LEU A 171 -0.37 -19.31 11.67
N ASN A 172 0.17 -19.97 10.66
CA ASN A 172 -0.55 -20.73 9.65
C ASN A 172 -1.69 -19.94 8.95
N VAL A 173 -1.52 -18.65 8.82
CA VAL A 173 -2.45 -17.78 8.08
C VAL A 173 -2.30 -18.07 6.58
N LYS A 174 -3.42 -18.16 5.89
CA LYS A 174 -3.45 -18.51 4.47
C LYS A 174 -2.96 -17.36 3.62
N GLU A 175 -3.57 -16.21 3.78
CA GLU A 175 -3.20 -15.00 3.06
C GLU A 175 -2.06 -14.31 3.83
N THR A 176 -0.82 -14.49 3.35
CA THR A 176 0.38 -13.95 3.98
C THR A 176 1.22 -13.25 2.93
N PHE A 177 1.45 -11.96 3.11
CA PHE A 177 2.21 -11.10 2.23
C PHE A 177 3.37 -10.47 2.99
N ILE A 178 4.59 -10.62 2.46
CA ILE A 178 5.82 -10.12 3.10
C ILE A 178 6.60 -9.29 2.09
N TRP A 179 6.82 -8.02 2.39
CA TRP A 179 7.61 -7.10 1.59
C TRP A 179 9.11 -7.39 1.70
N GLY A 180 9.88 -7.00 0.68
CA GLY A 180 11.34 -7.15 0.64
C GLY A 180 11.82 -8.60 0.75
N ALA A 181 10.94 -9.55 0.54
CA ALA A 181 11.21 -10.97 0.75
C ALA A 181 12.25 -11.56 -0.20
N ASP A 182 12.62 -10.85 -1.25
CA ASP A 182 13.73 -11.17 -2.14
C ASP A 182 15.10 -11.04 -1.45
N TYR A 183 15.25 -10.13 -0.49
CA TYR A 183 16.48 -9.98 0.31
C TYR A 183 16.77 -11.17 1.21
N PHE A 184 15.74 -11.88 1.63
CA PHE A 184 15.83 -13.02 2.54
C PHE A 184 15.09 -14.27 2.01
N ALA A 185 15.01 -14.40 0.69
CA ALA A 185 14.27 -15.49 0.03
C ALA A 185 14.72 -16.91 0.46
N GLU A 186 15.94 -17.07 0.95
CA GLU A 186 16.43 -18.36 1.44
C GLU A 186 15.68 -18.91 2.64
N TYR A 187 15.07 -18.02 3.45
CA TYR A 187 14.29 -18.39 4.64
C TYR A 187 12.81 -18.65 4.33
N LEU A 188 12.35 -18.33 3.11
CA LEU A 188 10.95 -18.48 2.74
C LEU A 188 10.63 -19.92 2.35
N PRO A 189 9.55 -20.51 2.89
CA PRO A 189 9.04 -21.78 2.38
C PRO A 189 8.46 -21.57 0.98
N ASN A 190 8.59 -22.58 0.12
CA ASN A 190 7.96 -22.59 -1.21
C ASN A 190 8.25 -21.33 -2.07
N ARG A 191 9.43 -20.75 -1.92
CA ARG A 191 9.83 -19.51 -2.62
C ARG A 191 9.70 -19.57 -4.14
N ASN A 192 9.77 -20.76 -4.71
CA ASN A 192 9.61 -21.01 -6.14
C ASN A 192 8.17 -21.34 -6.54
N GLU A 193 7.30 -21.60 -5.58
CA GLU A 193 5.92 -22.02 -5.79
C GLU A 193 4.89 -20.95 -5.38
N GLY A 194 5.29 -20.01 -4.55
CA GLY A 194 4.50 -18.84 -4.17
C GLY A 194 4.31 -17.87 -5.34
N SER A 195 3.52 -16.86 -5.12
CA SER A 195 3.39 -15.75 -6.06
C SER A 195 4.20 -14.55 -5.57
N TRP A 196 4.64 -13.77 -6.55
CA TRP A 196 5.29 -12.48 -6.30
C TRP A 196 4.44 -11.39 -6.89
N VAL A 197 4.19 -10.35 -6.10
CA VAL A 197 3.56 -9.11 -6.53
C VAL A 197 4.66 -8.06 -6.67
N VAL A 198 4.66 -7.36 -7.78
CA VAL A 198 5.56 -6.23 -8.03
C VAL A 198 4.83 -4.95 -7.65
N TRP A 199 5.42 -4.12 -6.82
CA TRP A 199 4.99 -2.74 -6.68
C TRP A 199 5.79 -1.86 -7.63
N ASP A 200 5.15 -1.35 -8.69
CA ASP A 200 5.73 -0.35 -9.57
C ASP A 200 5.47 1.04 -8.97
N LYS A 201 6.56 1.71 -8.57
CA LYS A 201 6.52 3.01 -7.90
C LYS A 201 6.36 4.20 -8.86
N ARG A 202 6.45 3.96 -10.17
CA ARG A 202 6.54 5.02 -11.19
C ARG A 202 5.20 5.47 -11.72
N ALA A 203 4.17 4.66 -11.61
CA ALA A 203 2.88 4.89 -12.23
C ALA A 203 1.72 4.76 -11.26
N ASN A 204 0.66 5.52 -11.48
CA ASN A 204 -0.65 5.31 -10.91
C ASN A 204 -1.51 4.59 -11.95
N GLY A 205 -2.06 3.41 -11.62
CA GLY A 205 -3.05 2.69 -12.41
C GLY A 205 -2.88 2.76 -13.93
N ASN A 206 -3.56 3.71 -14.54
CA ASN A 206 -3.63 3.91 -15.98
C ASN A 206 -2.67 4.98 -16.53
N ASP A 207 -1.78 5.54 -15.71
CA ASP A 207 -0.79 6.50 -16.23
C ASP A 207 0.01 5.82 -17.35
N ASP A 208 0.02 6.42 -18.51
CA ASP A 208 0.86 6.01 -19.62
C ASP A 208 2.30 5.93 -19.13
N ILE A 209 2.85 4.73 -19.13
CA ILE A 209 4.27 4.48 -18.80
C ILE A 209 5.16 5.08 -19.88
N GLU A 210 4.61 6.00 -20.68
CA GLU A 210 5.37 6.63 -21.72
C GLU A 210 6.45 7.54 -21.12
N GLU A 211 7.67 7.05 -21.27
CA GLU A 211 8.74 7.74 -21.92
C GLU A 211 9.83 8.35 -21.09
N ASP A 212 9.80 8.44 -19.81
CA ASP A 212 11.01 8.99 -19.23
C ASP A 212 11.77 7.98 -18.34
N TYR A 213 12.51 7.07 -19.00
CA TYR A 213 13.54 6.27 -18.30
C TYR A 213 14.54 7.12 -17.51
N SER A 214 14.57 8.44 -17.74
CA SER A 214 15.31 9.38 -16.91
C SER A 214 14.70 9.52 -15.54
N SER A 215 13.38 9.35 -15.41
CA SER A 215 12.66 9.35 -14.13
C SER A 215 13.04 8.16 -13.26
N ASP A 216 13.44 7.04 -13.83
CA ASP A 216 13.88 5.85 -13.10
C ASP A 216 15.01 6.15 -12.12
N LYS A 217 15.86 7.10 -12.46
CA LYS A 217 16.97 7.54 -11.58
C LYS A 217 16.50 8.32 -10.35
N MET A 218 15.27 8.82 -10.34
CA MET A 218 14.70 9.60 -9.25
C MET A 218 14.17 8.71 -8.11
N TYR A 219 13.88 7.44 -8.40
CA TYR A 219 13.16 6.58 -7.47
C TYR A 219 14.06 5.70 -6.60
N GLY A 220 15.39 5.74 -6.78
CA GLY A 220 16.29 4.78 -6.15
C GLY A 220 16.00 3.37 -6.67
N SER A 221 15.01 2.69 -6.08
CA SER A 221 14.43 1.45 -6.64
C SER A 221 13.09 1.77 -7.31
N CYS A 222 12.96 1.42 -8.60
CA CYS A 222 11.74 1.66 -9.39
C CYS A 222 10.59 0.74 -8.99
N PHE A 223 10.90 -0.36 -8.33
CA PHE A 223 9.92 -1.34 -7.86
C PHE A 223 10.38 -2.00 -6.55
N GLU A 224 9.44 -2.61 -5.87
CA GLU A 224 9.68 -3.53 -4.76
C GLU A 224 8.92 -4.83 -4.97
N LEU A 225 9.38 -5.89 -4.30
CA LEU A 225 8.78 -7.21 -4.39
C LEU A 225 8.10 -7.59 -3.08
N CYS A 226 6.88 -8.09 -3.22
CA CYS A 226 6.14 -8.70 -2.13
C CYS A 226 5.94 -10.20 -2.40
N TRP A 227 6.33 -11.03 -1.46
CA TRP A 227 6.10 -12.46 -1.55
C TRP A 227 4.77 -12.85 -0.92
N SER A 228 4.05 -13.78 -1.56
CA SER A 228 2.84 -14.37 -1.03
C SER A 228 3.01 -15.86 -0.78
N LYS A 229 2.57 -16.32 0.40
CA LYS A 229 2.54 -17.74 0.76
C LYS A 229 1.63 -18.56 -0.17
N ASN A 230 0.52 -17.96 -0.59
CA ASN A 230 -0.40 -18.58 -1.55
C ASN A 230 0.00 -18.28 -2.98
N LYS A 231 -0.41 -19.17 -3.88
CA LYS A 231 -0.35 -18.90 -5.33
C LYS A 231 -1.50 -18.00 -5.73
N HIS A 232 -1.17 -16.78 -6.09
CA HIS A 232 -2.07 -15.85 -6.74
C HIS A 232 -1.68 -15.66 -8.22
N LYS A 233 -2.51 -14.98 -8.99
CA LYS A 233 -2.09 -14.46 -10.29
C LYS A 233 -0.90 -13.51 -10.07
N ARG A 234 0.14 -13.62 -10.89
CA ARG A 234 1.23 -12.64 -10.87
C ARG A 234 0.64 -11.28 -11.22
N ASP A 235 0.85 -10.30 -10.36
CA ASP A 235 0.22 -9.01 -10.45
C ASP A 235 1.21 -7.88 -10.21
N ILE A 236 0.83 -6.67 -10.63
CA ILE A 236 1.61 -5.46 -10.47
C ILE A 236 0.72 -4.43 -9.77
N ALA A 237 1.08 -4.04 -8.55
CA ALA A 237 0.50 -2.89 -7.88
C ALA A 237 1.12 -1.61 -8.44
N ARG A 238 0.34 -0.78 -9.11
CA ARG A 238 0.78 0.50 -9.65
C ARG A 238 0.36 1.61 -8.72
N VAL A 239 1.27 2.00 -7.83
CA VAL A 239 1.04 3.07 -6.87
C VAL A 239 2.27 3.98 -6.90
N LYS A 240 2.11 5.17 -7.46
CA LYS A 240 3.21 6.13 -7.61
C LYS A 240 3.73 6.56 -6.24
N TRP A 241 5.04 6.48 -6.07
CA TRP A 241 5.69 6.84 -4.83
C TRP A 241 7.15 7.21 -5.03
N ALA A 242 7.49 8.48 -4.96
CA ALA A 242 8.87 8.93 -5.16
C ALA A 242 9.73 8.89 -3.88
N GLY A 243 9.22 8.35 -2.80
CA GLY A 243 9.96 8.23 -1.55
C GLY A 243 10.42 9.58 -1.03
N VAL A 244 11.76 9.74 -0.89
CA VAL A 244 12.37 10.99 -0.36
C VAL A 244 12.23 12.17 -1.30
N PHE A 245 12.00 11.94 -2.58
CA PHE A 245 11.97 12.96 -3.63
C PHE A 245 10.58 13.49 -3.94
N GLY A 246 9.53 12.88 -3.40
CA GLY A 246 8.16 13.35 -3.56
C GLY A 246 7.86 14.55 -2.67
N THR A 247 7.08 15.49 -3.19
CA THR A 247 6.51 16.57 -2.39
C THR A 247 5.19 16.15 -1.78
N GLU A 248 4.82 16.70 -0.63
CA GLU A 248 3.52 16.45 0.02
C GLU A 248 2.34 16.70 -0.93
N GLN A 249 2.48 17.67 -1.83
CA GLN A 249 1.47 18.03 -2.85
C GLN A 249 1.34 17.03 -4.00
N GLU A 250 2.42 16.27 -4.31
CA GLU A 250 2.39 15.27 -5.39
C GLU A 250 1.81 13.94 -4.92
N PHE A 251 1.86 13.66 -3.62
CA PHE A 251 1.51 12.35 -3.07
C PHE A 251 0.42 12.39 -2.00
N ASP A 252 -0.13 13.57 -1.71
CA ASP A 252 -1.19 13.77 -0.70
C ASP A 252 -0.85 13.27 0.72
N HIS A 253 0.45 13.05 1.01
CA HIS A 253 0.88 12.47 2.28
C HIS A 253 2.14 13.12 2.83
N LYS A 254 2.10 13.49 4.09
CA LYS A 254 3.29 13.86 4.86
C LYS A 254 4.08 12.59 5.21
N ARG A 255 5.39 12.62 4.99
CA ARG A 255 6.25 11.49 5.32
C ARG A 255 6.74 11.60 6.76
N TYR A 256 6.36 10.63 7.58
CA TYR A 256 6.75 10.55 8.99
C TYR A 256 7.87 9.54 9.24
N HIS A 257 7.98 8.50 8.39
CA HIS A 257 8.95 7.43 8.55
C HIS A 257 9.77 7.25 7.26
N PRO A 258 11.10 6.98 7.32
CA PRO A 258 11.98 6.92 6.12
C PRO A 258 11.62 5.77 5.16
N THR A 259 11.07 4.70 5.67
CA THR A 259 10.63 3.53 4.86
C THR A 259 9.11 3.46 4.71
N GLN A 260 8.40 4.56 4.98
CA GLN A 260 6.93 4.62 4.86
C GLN A 260 6.46 4.17 3.49
N LYS A 261 5.53 3.23 3.48
CA LYS A 261 4.77 2.83 2.29
C LYS A 261 3.48 3.65 2.16
N PRO A 262 3.01 3.92 0.94
CA PRO A 262 1.76 4.65 0.75
C PRO A 262 0.55 3.85 1.24
N ILE A 263 -0.42 4.54 1.84
CA ILE A 263 -1.67 3.92 2.31
C ILE A 263 -2.40 3.22 1.16
N LYS A 264 -2.41 3.83 -0.04
CA LYS A 264 -3.00 3.24 -1.26
C LYS A 264 -2.43 1.86 -1.60
N LEU A 265 -1.15 1.61 -1.32
CA LEU A 265 -0.54 0.30 -1.55
C LEU A 265 -1.12 -0.75 -0.61
N SER A 266 -1.23 -0.44 0.68
CA SER A 266 -1.87 -1.34 1.66
C SER A 266 -3.33 -1.59 1.28
N SER A 267 -4.06 -0.54 0.89
CA SER A 267 -5.45 -0.61 0.45
C SER A 267 -5.61 -1.52 -0.79
N TRP A 268 -4.69 -1.44 -1.76
CA TRP A 268 -4.68 -2.30 -2.93
C TRP A 268 -4.62 -3.80 -2.57
N PHE A 269 -3.79 -4.16 -1.56
CA PHE A 269 -3.71 -5.55 -1.07
C PHE A 269 -4.95 -5.94 -0.27
N LEU A 270 -5.43 -5.07 0.60
CA LEU A 270 -6.58 -5.36 1.47
C LEU A 270 -7.85 -5.60 0.65
N ASN A 271 -8.11 -4.81 -0.39
CA ASN A 271 -9.27 -5.00 -1.26
C ASN A 271 -9.22 -6.31 -2.04
N ARG A 272 -8.04 -6.72 -2.52
CA ARG A 272 -7.89 -7.94 -3.32
C ARG A 272 -7.90 -9.22 -2.51
N TYR A 273 -7.36 -9.19 -1.30
CA TYR A 273 -7.05 -10.42 -0.55
C TYR A 273 -7.72 -10.51 0.81
N SER A 274 -8.53 -9.53 1.19
CA SER A 274 -9.33 -9.53 2.40
C SER A 274 -10.76 -9.04 2.16
N LYS A 275 -11.59 -9.13 3.19
CA LYS A 275 -12.98 -8.66 3.19
C LYS A 275 -13.18 -7.73 4.39
N GLU A 276 -14.25 -6.94 4.36
CA GLU A 276 -14.70 -6.18 5.52
C GLU A 276 -14.75 -7.05 6.77
N ASN A 277 -14.38 -6.47 7.90
CA ASN A 277 -14.29 -7.11 9.21
C ASN A 277 -13.25 -8.25 9.32
N ASN A 278 -12.40 -8.46 8.28
CA ASN A 278 -11.26 -9.37 8.44
C ASN A 278 -10.21 -8.80 9.39
N ASN A 279 -9.54 -9.69 10.11
CA ASN A 279 -8.44 -9.38 11.00
C ASN A 279 -7.11 -9.42 10.22
N ILE A 280 -6.46 -8.28 10.13
CA ILE A 280 -5.19 -8.07 9.43
C ILE A 280 -4.08 -7.94 10.46
N LEU A 281 -3.01 -8.71 10.31
CA LEU A 281 -1.84 -8.64 11.18
C LEU A 281 -0.68 -7.98 10.43
N ASP A 282 -0.17 -6.91 11.03
CA ASP A 282 1.07 -6.25 10.63
C ASP A 282 2.04 -6.23 11.82
N LEU A 283 3.15 -6.94 11.69
CA LEU A 283 4.14 -7.10 12.77
C LEU A 283 5.23 -6.02 12.77
N PHE A 284 5.21 -5.12 11.77
CA PHE A 284 6.18 -4.04 11.61
C PHE A 284 5.46 -2.78 11.17
N GLY A 285 4.76 -2.15 12.13
CA GLY A 285 3.77 -1.09 11.88
C GLY A 285 4.34 0.19 11.29
N GLY A 286 5.57 0.54 11.67
CA GLY A 286 6.26 1.74 11.19
C GLY A 286 5.41 2.99 11.29
N SER A 287 5.07 3.59 10.14
CA SER A 287 4.23 4.80 10.08
C SER A 287 2.73 4.57 10.28
N GLY A 288 2.27 3.34 10.45
CA GLY A 288 0.87 3.02 10.64
C GLY A 288 0.02 2.97 9.35
N SER A 289 0.63 2.98 8.18
CA SER A 289 -0.10 3.01 6.90
C SER A 289 -1.07 1.83 6.72
N THR A 290 -0.70 0.64 7.21
CA THR A 290 -1.59 -0.54 7.20
C THR A 290 -2.81 -0.34 8.10
N LEU A 291 -2.63 0.28 9.28
CA LEU A 291 -3.71 0.54 10.23
C LEU A 291 -4.72 1.53 9.64
N ILE A 292 -4.22 2.60 9.03
CA ILE A 292 -5.07 3.61 8.36
C ILE A 292 -5.86 2.96 7.23
N ALA A 293 -5.22 2.16 6.37
CA ALA A 293 -5.91 1.43 5.31
C ALA A 293 -6.98 0.47 5.86
N CYS A 294 -6.72 -0.20 6.99
CA CYS A 294 -7.69 -1.06 7.65
C CYS A 294 -8.90 -0.30 8.16
N GLU A 295 -8.70 0.90 8.74
CA GLU A 295 -9.80 1.74 9.20
C GLU A 295 -10.67 2.19 8.04
N GLN A 296 -10.06 2.68 6.96
CA GLN A 296 -10.77 3.16 5.78
C GLN A 296 -11.59 2.09 5.07
N LEU A 297 -11.14 0.87 5.12
CA LEU A 297 -11.74 -0.26 4.41
C LEU A 297 -12.53 -1.21 5.32
N ASP A 298 -12.86 -0.79 6.55
CA ASP A 298 -13.59 -1.59 7.52
C ASP A 298 -12.96 -2.95 7.85
N ARG A 299 -11.61 -3.03 7.88
CA ARG A 299 -10.85 -4.15 8.41
C ARG A 299 -10.43 -3.86 9.85
N ILE A 300 -10.01 -4.90 10.58
CA ILE A 300 -9.49 -4.78 11.95
C ILE A 300 -7.98 -5.03 11.91
N CYS A 301 -7.18 -4.04 12.34
CA CYS A 301 -5.73 -4.15 12.36
C CYS A 301 -5.23 -4.62 13.72
N TYR A 302 -4.35 -5.60 13.71
CA TYR A 302 -3.49 -6.01 14.82
C TYR A 302 -2.07 -5.64 14.42
N MET A 303 -1.53 -4.60 15.01
CA MET A 303 -0.26 -4.00 14.62
C MET A 303 0.74 -4.10 15.74
N MET A 304 1.99 -4.37 15.41
CA MET A 304 3.12 -4.35 16.34
C MET A 304 4.19 -3.38 15.85
N GLU A 305 4.78 -2.65 16.79
CA GLU A 305 5.96 -1.83 16.58
C GLU A 305 6.90 -2.02 17.77
N LEU A 306 8.20 -2.05 17.51
CA LEU A 306 9.21 -2.26 18.54
C LEU A 306 9.58 -0.95 19.23
N ASP A 307 9.56 0.16 18.48
CA ASP A 307 9.95 1.48 18.95
C ASP A 307 8.90 2.03 19.95
N GLU A 308 9.39 2.69 21.04
CA GLU A 308 8.54 3.16 22.15
C GLU A 308 7.99 4.57 21.90
#